data_d27a2a1a67ca4ffd08d15bb10a8d3d92
#
_entry.id   d27a2a1a67ca4ffd08d15bb10a8d3d92
#
_cell.length_a   1.000
_cell.length_b   1.000
_cell.length_c   1.000
_cell.angle_alpha   90.00
_cell.angle_beta   90.00
_cell.angle_gamma   90.00
#
_symmetry.space_group_name_H-M   'P 1'
#
loop_
_entity.id
_entity.type
_entity.pdbx_description
1 polymer ?
#
loop_
_entity_poly.entity_id
_entity_poly.type
_entity_poly.pdbx_seq_one_letter_code
_entity_poly.pdbx_strand_id
1 'polypeptide(L)'
;MQDLTPTPAAEPKNKTLRTFFRGLFSRMAIGQCVHAALCVAVGAAIGLSTGRTSTALGIVLGVLAAAIGATICALWFRRRVSRPVEQITEVTRAIAGGRYGTELPVQRDDELGRLATAINELSQEISRSEKMQSEFISSISHELRTPLTSIRGWSET
;
A
#
# COMPACT_ATOMS: atom_id res chain seq x y z
N MET A 1 -3.22 29.51 33.72
CA MET A 1 -2.85 29.98 32.38
C MET A 1 -1.82 28.99 31.88
N GLN A 2 -2.27 27.85 31.33
CA GLN A 2 -1.40 26.78 30.82
C GLN A 2 -1.14 27.03 29.35
N ASP A 3 0.14 27.17 29.07
CA ASP A 3 0.70 27.42 27.74
C ASP A 3 0.48 26.20 26.85
N LEU A 4 -0.49 26.28 25.95
CA LEU A 4 -0.75 25.29 24.90
C LEU A 4 0.23 25.54 23.76
N THR A 5 1.48 25.05 23.92
CA THR A 5 2.39 24.95 22.78
C THR A 5 1.81 23.98 21.75
N PRO A 6 1.62 24.39 20.51
CA PRO A 6 1.13 23.48 19.47
C PRO A 6 2.16 22.38 19.23
N THR A 7 1.74 21.14 19.37
CA THR A 7 2.51 19.94 18.98
C THR A 7 2.99 20.12 17.55
N PRO A 8 4.30 19.95 17.27
CA PRO A 8 4.81 20.10 15.91
C PRO A 8 4.10 19.10 15.00
N ALA A 9 3.48 19.65 13.97
CA ALA A 9 2.78 18.89 12.93
C ALA A 9 3.68 17.77 12.43
N ALA A 10 3.21 16.53 12.53
CA ALA A 10 3.91 15.34 12.05
C ALA A 10 4.29 15.56 10.58
N GLU A 11 5.58 15.76 10.35
CA GLU A 11 6.15 15.90 9.01
C GLU A 11 5.76 14.66 8.17
N PRO A 12 5.27 14.83 6.96
CA PRO A 12 4.64 13.74 6.23
C PRO A 12 5.66 12.64 5.95
N LYS A 13 5.52 11.49 6.61
CA LYS A 13 6.20 10.20 6.33
C LYS A 13 6.17 9.78 4.84
N ASN A 14 5.48 10.55 4.03
CA ASN A 14 5.34 10.39 2.59
C ASN A 14 6.66 10.61 1.81
N LYS A 15 7.63 11.38 2.34
CA LYS A 15 8.94 11.56 1.69
C LYS A 15 9.78 10.28 1.73
N THR A 16 9.77 9.56 2.86
CA THR A 16 10.55 8.32 3.04
C THR A 16 10.02 7.17 2.19
N LEU A 17 8.70 7.04 2.07
CA LEU A 17 8.07 6.07 1.17
C LEU A 17 8.37 6.38 -0.30
N ARG A 18 8.27 7.65 -0.72
CA ARG A 18 8.61 8.05 -2.10
C ARG A 18 10.09 7.82 -2.43
N THR A 19 11.00 8.05 -1.50
CA THR A 19 12.44 7.79 -1.71
C THR A 19 12.73 6.29 -1.74
N PHE A 20 12.09 5.49 -0.91
CA PHE A 20 12.22 4.03 -0.93
C PHE A 20 11.69 3.44 -2.25
N PHE A 21 10.50 3.84 -2.69
CA PHE A 21 9.95 3.41 -3.99
C PHE A 21 10.78 3.90 -5.17
N ARG A 22 11.30 5.14 -5.14
CA ARG A 22 12.25 5.63 -6.17
C ARG A 22 13.51 4.78 -6.21
N GLY A 23 14.06 4.39 -5.07
CA GLY A 23 15.25 3.53 -4.99
C GLY A 23 14.99 2.13 -5.56
N LEU A 24 13.84 1.52 -5.25
CA LEU A 24 13.44 0.22 -5.76
C LEU A 24 13.17 0.28 -7.28
N PHE A 25 12.44 1.30 -7.73
CA PHE A 25 12.19 1.55 -9.16
C PHE A 25 13.47 1.80 -9.94
N SER A 26 14.42 2.58 -9.38
CA SER A 26 15.69 2.84 -10.06
C SER A 26 16.54 1.57 -10.19
N ARG A 27 16.57 0.71 -9.18
CA ARG A 27 17.31 -0.57 -9.24
C ARG A 27 16.71 -1.54 -10.26
N MET A 28 15.38 -1.59 -10.36
CA MET A 28 14.71 -2.39 -11.38
C MET A 28 14.89 -1.80 -12.78
N ALA A 29 14.82 -0.48 -12.94
CA ALA A 29 15.09 0.19 -14.21
C ALA A 29 16.54 -0.03 -14.66
N ILE A 30 17.52 0.05 -13.74
CA ILE A 30 18.92 -0.24 -14.02
C ILE A 30 19.09 -1.72 -14.46
N GLY A 31 18.47 -2.65 -13.75
CA GLY A 31 18.49 -4.06 -14.12
C GLY A 31 17.92 -4.31 -15.53
N GLN A 32 16.84 -3.63 -15.90
CA GLN A 32 16.25 -3.69 -17.23
C GLN A 32 17.15 -3.06 -18.30
N CYS A 33 17.77 -1.93 -18.01
CA CYS A 33 18.73 -1.31 -18.93
C CYS A 33 19.96 -2.21 -19.18
N VAL A 34 20.48 -2.84 -18.11
CA VAL A 34 21.60 -3.78 -18.22
C VAL A 34 21.20 -5.01 -19.05
N HIS A 35 20.01 -5.57 -18.79
CA HIS A 35 19.49 -6.70 -19.57
C HIS A 35 19.29 -6.34 -21.03
N ALA A 36 18.71 -5.20 -21.34
CA ALA A 36 18.53 -4.71 -22.70
C ALA A 36 19.87 -4.48 -23.41
N ALA A 37 20.84 -3.87 -22.73
CA ALA A 37 22.19 -3.67 -23.27
C ALA A 37 22.90 -4.98 -23.55
N LEU A 38 22.77 -5.97 -22.65
CA LEU A 38 23.35 -7.31 -22.82
C LEU A 38 22.71 -8.01 -24.03
N CYS A 39 21.40 -7.99 -24.19
CA CYS A 39 20.71 -8.61 -25.32
C CYS A 39 21.12 -7.97 -26.66
N VAL A 40 21.27 -6.64 -26.71
CA VAL A 40 21.74 -5.93 -27.90
C VAL A 40 23.20 -6.27 -28.19
N ALA A 41 24.08 -6.32 -27.18
CA ALA A 41 25.48 -6.68 -27.33
C ALA A 41 25.66 -8.11 -27.84
N VAL A 42 24.91 -9.07 -27.29
CA VAL A 42 24.92 -10.47 -27.76
C VAL A 42 24.41 -10.57 -29.20
N GLY A 43 23.33 -9.89 -29.56
CA GLY A 43 22.81 -9.84 -30.92
C GLY A 43 23.79 -9.24 -31.90
N ALA A 44 24.50 -8.17 -31.52
CA ALA A 44 25.54 -7.55 -32.34
C ALA A 44 26.77 -8.50 -32.52
N ALA A 45 27.21 -9.18 -31.44
CA ALA A 45 28.34 -10.13 -31.49
C ALA A 45 28.05 -11.32 -32.40
N ILE A 46 26.86 -11.90 -32.34
CA ILE A 46 26.41 -12.97 -33.24
C ILE A 46 26.37 -12.45 -34.69
N GLY A 47 25.90 -11.22 -34.91
CA GLY A 47 25.83 -10.63 -36.22
C GLY A 47 27.21 -10.37 -36.86
N LEU A 48 28.19 -9.93 -36.08
CA LEU A 48 29.56 -9.70 -36.53
C LEU A 48 30.28 -11.02 -36.94
N SER A 49 29.93 -12.12 -36.29
CA SER A 49 30.53 -13.44 -36.59
C SER A 49 30.00 -14.11 -37.88
N THR A 50 28.83 -13.70 -38.35
CA THR A 50 28.07 -14.44 -39.40
C THR A 50 27.88 -13.66 -40.71
N GLY A 51 28.42 -12.42 -40.82
CA GLY A 51 28.35 -11.59 -42.02
C GLY A 51 27.28 -10.46 -41.96
N ARG A 52 27.40 -9.51 -42.90
CA ARG A 52 26.74 -8.20 -42.82
C ARG A 52 25.19 -8.20 -42.80
N THR A 53 24.56 -9.20 -43.41
CA THR A 53 23.10 -9.37 -43.40
C THR A 53 22.60 -9.97 -42.09
N SER A 54 23.44 -10.71 -41.38
CA SER A 54 23.13 -11.34 -40.10
C SER A 54 23.23 -10.36 -38.92
N THR A 55 23.98 -9.25 -39.04
CA THR A 55 24.08 -8.23 -37.98
C THR A 55 22.77 -7.51 -37.74
N ALA A 56 22.06 -7.12 -38.80
CA ALA A 56 20.75 -6.47 -38.69
C ALA A 56 19.72 -7.41 -38.04
N LEU A 57 19.69 -8.66 -38.41
CA LEU A 57 18.81 -9.67 -37.81
C LEU A 57 19.13 -9.89 -36.32
N GLY A 58 20.41 -9.96 -35.95
CA GLY A 58 20.87 -10.12 -34.57
C GLY A 58 20.46 -8.94 -33.69
N ILE A 59 20.56 -7.70 -34.20
CA ILE A 59 20.13 -6.50 -33.48
C ILE A 59 18.61 -6.50 -33.28
N VAL A 60 17.84 -6.82 -34.31
CA VAL A 60 16.36 -6.89 -34.23
C VAL A 60 15.92 -7.93 -33.20
N LEU A 61 16.51 -9.13 -33.23
CA LEU A 61 16.17 -10.17 -32.25
C LEU A 61 16.57 -9.75 -30.83
N GLY A 62 17.73 -9.10 -30.65
CA GLY A 62 18.15 -8.56 -29.35
C GLY A 62 17.20 -7.52 -28.78
N VAL A 63 16.72 -6.59 -29.61
CA VAL A 63 15.73 -5.57 -29.21
C VAL A 63 14.39 -6.22 -28.85
N LEU A 64 13.92 -7.18 -29.63
CA LEU A 64 12.69 -7.93 -29.33
C LEU A 64 12.79 -8.69 -28.03
N ALA A 65 13.89 -9.39 -27.78
CA ALA A 65 14.12 -10.10 -26.52
C ALA A 65 14.15 -9.15 -25.31
N ALA A 66 14.78 -7.98 -25.45
CA ALA A 66 14.81 -6.96 -24.43
C ALA A 66 13.40 -6.40 -24.14
N ALA A 67 12.60 -6.14 -25.19
CA ALA A 67 11.22 -5.65 -25.05
C ALA A 67 10.32 -6.69 -24.35
N ILE A 68 10.43 -7.94 -24.71
CA ILE A 68 9.70 -9.05 -24.06
C ILE A 68 10.09 -9.17 -22.59
N GLY A 69 11.38 -9.16 -22.28
CA GLY A 69 11.88 -9.23 -20.90
C GLY A 69 11.41 -8.06 -20.04
N ALA A 70 11.42 -6.82 -20.59
CA ALA A 70 10.91 -5.64 -19.94
C ALA A 70 9.41 -5.76 -19.64
N THR A 71 8.62 -6.25 -20.59
CA THR A 71 7.18 -6.44 -20.44
C THR A 71 6.87 -7.47 -19.37
N ILE A 72 7.53 -8.62 -19.38
CA ILE A 72 7.37 -9.68 -18.39
C ILE A 72 7.71 -9.14 -16.98
N CYS A 73 8.83 -8.44 -16.85
CA CYS A 73 9.25 -7.86 -15.58
C CYS A 73 8.26 -6.80 -15.07
N ALA A 74 7.74 -5.92 -15.94
CA ALA A 74 6.74 -4.92 -15.59
C ALA A 74 5.42 -5.56 -15.12
N LEU A 75 4.96 -6.60 -15.82
CA LEU A 75 3.75 -7.34 -15.43
C LEU A 75 3.93 -8.07 -14.09
N TRP A 76 5.09 -8.71 -13.90
CA TRP A 76 5.42 -9.38 -12.65
C TRP A 76 5.47 -8.40 -11.47
N PHE A 77 6.14 -7.24 -11.65
CA PHE A 77 6.22 -6.20 -10.63
C PHE A 77 4.83 -5.63 -10.30
N ARG A 78 4.02 -5.36 -11.31
CA ARG A 78 2.65 -4.86 -11.12
C ARG A 78 1.83 -5.83 -10.29
N ARG A 79 1.91 -7.14 -10.57
CA ARG A 79 1.17 -8.17 -9.83
C ARG A 79 1.72 -8.41 -8.43
N ARG A 80 3.06 -8.35 -8.29
CA ARG A 80 3.74 -8.72 -7.05
C ARG A 80 3.83 -7.59 -6.02
N VAL A 81 3.86 -6.34 -6.48
CA VAL A 81 4.07 -5.16 -5.61
C VAL A 81 2.96 -4.13 -5.76
N SER A 82 2.68 -3.66 -6.98
CA SER A 82 1.79 -2.51 -7.16
C SER A 82 0.36 -2.80 -6.70
N ARG A 83 -0.21 -3.93 -7.12
CA ARG A 83 -1.59 -4.32 -6.74
C ARG A 83 -1.78 -4.49 -5.23
N PRO A 84 -0.93 -5.22 -4.50
CA PRO A 84 -1.07 -5.33 -3.05
C PRO A 84 -0.97 -3.98 -2.34
N VAL A 85 -0.08 -3.10 -2.79
CA VAL A 85 0.07 -1.76 -2.20
C VAL A 85 -1.17 -0.89 -2.45
N GLU A 86 -1.78 -0.98 -3.63
CA GLU A 86 -3.06 -0.31 -3.93
C GLU A 86 -4.18 -0.80 -3.01
N GLN A 87 -4.31 -2.11 -2.81
CA GLN A 87 -5.30 -2.71 -1.91
C GLN A 87 -5.09 -2.27 -0.46
N ILE A 88 -3.85 -2.28 0.03
CA ILE A 88 -3.51 -1.78 1.37
C ILE A 88 -3.92 -0.31 1.51
N THR A 89 -3.65 0.51 0.51
CA THR A 89 -4.00 1.94 0.52
C THR A 89 -5.51 2.14 0.55
N GLU A 90 -6.27 1.35 -0.21
CA GLU A 90 -7.72 1.43 -0.27
C GLU A 90 -8.37 1.05 1.07
N VAL A 91 -7.94 -0.07 1.66
CA VAL A 91 -8.44 -0.51 2.97
C VAL A 91 -8.09 0.48 4.07
N THR A 92 -6.85 1.01 4.06
CA THR A 92 -6.45 2.04 5.04
C THR A 92 -7.31 3.30 4.92
N ARG A 93 -7.69 3.72 3.71
CA ARG A 93 -8.64 4.83 3.52
C ARG A 93 -10.04 4.48 3.99
N ALA A 94 -10.48 3.24 3.80
CA ALA A 94 -11.78 2.79 4.29
C ALA A 94 -11.85 2.86 5.82
N ILE A 95 -10.79 2.40 6.51
CA ILE A 95 -10.65 2.46 7.97
C ILE A 95 -10.66 3.93 8.43
N ALA A 96 -9.89 4.80 7.79
CA ALA A 96 -9.86 6.24 8.10
C ALA A 96 -11.21 6.94 7.87
N GLY A 97 -12.05 6.39 6.98
CA GLY A 97 -13.43 6.85 6.73
C GLY A 97 -14.49 6.20 7.63
N GLY A 98 -14.10 5.48 8.70
CA GLY A 98 -15.04 4.86 9.64
C GLY A 98 -15.62 3.52 9.16
N ARG A 99 -15.11 2.94 8.07
CA ARG A 99 -15.54 1.62 7.58
C ARG A 99 -14.60 0.54 8.11
N TYR A 100 -14.87 0.11 9.33
CA TYR A 100 -14.14 -0.98 9.98
C TYR A 100 -14.71 -2.34 9.54
N GLY A 101 -13.83 -3.36 9.47
CA GLY A 101 -14.23 -4.73 9.10
C GLY A 101 -13.93 -5.12 7.65
N THR A 102 -13.31 -4.22 6.86
CA THR A 102 -12.74 -4.62 5.57
C THR A 102 -11.40 -5.28 5.81
N GLU A 103 -11.30 -6.58 5.53
CA GLU A 103 -10.05 -7.34 5.73
C GLU A 103 -9.22 -7.41 4.46
N LEU A 104 -7.91 -7.26 4.61
CA LEU A 104 -6.93 -7.53 3.55
C LEU A 104 -6.66 -9.03 3.47
N PRO A 105 -6.65 -9.63 2.27
CA PRO A 105 -6.30 -11.04 2.12
C PRO A 105 -4.81 -11.25 2.46
N VAL A 106 -4.54 -11.95 3.56
CA VAL A 106 -3.18 -12.33 3.98
C VAL A 106 -2.85 -13.67 3.30
N GLN A 107 -2.41 -13.62 2.04
CA GLN A 107 -2.02 -14.82 1.27
C GLN A 107 -0.49 -14.90 1.07
N ARG A 108 0.29 -14.06 1.78
CA ARG A 108 1.72 -13.91 1.53
C ARG A 108 2.51 -13.96 2.83
N ASP A 109 3.65 -14.63 2.76
CA ASP A 109 4.58 -14.79 3.87
C ASP A 109 5.80 -13.88 3.72
N ASP A 110 5.55 -12.64 3.22
CA ASP A 110 6.55 -11.59 3.02
C ASP A 110 6.22 -10.32 3.84
N GLU A 111 7.01 -9.25 3.67
CA GLU A 111 6.83 -7.98 4.38
C GLU A 111 5.45 -7.35 4.11
N LEU A 112 4.90 -7.54 2.91
CA LEU A 112 3.57 -7.04 2.57
C LEU A 112 2.47 -7.86 3.25
N GLY A 113 2.67 -9.16 3.42
CA GLY A 113 1.77 -10.01 4.20
C GLY A 113 1.74 -9.62 5.66
N ARG A 114 2.90 -9.40 6.27
CA ARG A 114 2.99 -8.90 7.67
C ARG A 114 2.33 -7.54 7.84
N LEU A 115 2.51 -6.63 6.87
CA LEU A 115 1.85 -5.34 6.88
C LEU A 115 0.32 -5.47 6.78
N ALA A 116 -0.18 -6.37 5.93
CA ALA A 116 -1.61 -6.64 5.80
C ALA A 116 -2.20 -7.17 7.11
N THR A 117 -1.50 -8.10 7.78
CA THR A 117 -1.90 -8.61 9.10
C THR A 117 -1.99 -7.50 10.14
N ALA A 118 -0.96 -6.66 10.24
CA ALA A 118 -0.95 -5.55 11.19
C ALA A 118 -2.07 -4.53 10.95
N ILE A 119 -2.44 -4.29 9.68
CA ILE A 119 -3.57 -3.41 9.34
C ILE A 119 -4.91 -4.06 9.72
N ASN A 120 -5.06 -5.37 9.51
CA ASN A 120 -6.25 -6.09 9.92
C ASN A 120 -6.43 -6.07 11.45
N GLU A 121 -5.36 -6.29 12.20
CA GLU A 121 -5.37 -6.20 13.67
C GLU A 121 -5.76 -4.79 14.14
N LEU A 122 -5.17 -3.76 13.54
CA LEU A 122 -5.51 -2.35 13.83
C LEU A 122 -6.99 -2.06 13.53
N SER A 123 -7.50 -2.53 12.39
CA SER A 123 -8.91 -2.37 12.02
C SER A 123 -9.87 -3.00 13.03
N GLN A 124 -9.53 -4.20 13.51
CA GLN A 124 -10.32 -4.88 14.54
C GLN A 124 -10.29 -4.16 15.88
N GLU A 125 -9.13 -3.64 16.30
CA GLU A 125 -8.99 -2.91 17.55
C GLU A 125 -9.80 -1.61 17.54
N ILE A 126 -9.74 -0.86 16.43
CA ILE A 126 -10.56 0.35 16.27
C ILE A 126 -12.05 0.01 16.31
N SER A 127 -12.47 -1.05 15.63
CA SER A 127 -13.87 -1.51 15.62
C SER A 127 -14.36 -1.88 17.02
N ARG A 128 -13.53 -2.55 17.82
CA ARG A 128 -13.85 -2.88 19.22
C ARG A 128 -13.97 -1.63 20.08
N SER A 129 -13.05 -0.69 19.93
CA SER A 129 -13.05 0.58 20.67
C SER A 129 -14.31 1.40 20.37
N GLU A 130 -14.70 1.52 19.11
CA GLU A 130 -15.93 2.21 18.70
C GLU A 130 -17.18 1.55 19.27
N LYS A 131 -17.24 0.22 19.24
CA LYS A 131 -18.35 -0.53 19.82
C LYS A 131 -18.46 -0.29 21.31
N MET A 132 -17.37 -0.39 22.05
CA MET A 132 -17.36 -0.10 23.49
C MET A 132 -17.78 1.33 23.79
N GLN A 133 -17.34 2.32 23.02
CA GLN A 133 -17.74 3.70 23.17
C GLN A 133 -19.24 3.89 22.92
N SER A 134 -19.79 3.25 21.89
CA SER A 134 -21.23 3.31 21.59
C SER A 134 -22.08 2.66 22.70
N GLU A 135 -21.66 1.50 23.21
CA GLU A 135 -22.30 0.81 24.33
C GLU A 135 -22.26 1.65 25.60
N PHE A 136 -21.12 2.29 25.88
CA PHE A 136 -20.95 3.19 27.02
C PHE A 136 -21.91 4.39 26.95
N ILE A 137 -21.98 5.08 25.81
CA ILE A 137 -22.89 6.22 25.61
C ILE A 137 -24.35 5.77 25.76
N SER A 138 -24.70 4.60 25.22
CA SER A 138 -26.05 4.02 25.35
C SER A 138 -26.41 3.74 26.80
N SER A 139 -25.50 3.12 27.56
CA SER A 139 -25.68 2.81 28.98
C SER A 139 -25.87 4.08 29.81
N ILE A 140 -24.99 5.08 29.65
CA ILE A 140 -25.12 6.36 30.34
C ILE A 140 -26.46 7.04 30.01
N SER A 141 -26.87 7.05 28.74
CA SER A 141 -28.14 7.65 28.33
C SER A 141 -29.32 6.95 29.01
N HIS A 142 -29.27 5.67 29.21
CA HIS A 142 -30.30 4.91 29.90
C HIS A 142 -30.30 5.19 31.40
N GLU A 143 -29.13 5.23 32.03
CA GLU A 143 -29.00 5.52 33.46
C GLU A 143 -29.37 6.97 33.81
N LEU A 144 -29.14 7.96 32.93
CA LEU A 144 -29.52 9.34 33.13
C LEU A 144 -31.03 9.57 32.91
N ARG A 145 -31.69 8.76 32.07
CA ARG A 145 -33.12 8.90 31.80
C ARG A 145 -33.97 8.66 33.07
N THR A 146 -33.56 7.70 33.91
CA THR A 146 -34.29 7.32 35.13
C THR A 146 -34.38 8.47 36.16
N PRO A 147 -33.24 9.08 36.59
CA PRO A 147 -33.31 10.21 37.52
C PRO A 147 -33.99 11.47 36.94
N LEU A 148 -33.77 11.71 35.61
CA LEU A 148 -34.44 12.87 34.97
C LEU A 148 -35.97 12.72 34.94
N THR A 149 -36.46 11.52 34.72
CA THR A 149 -37.94 11.25 34.78
C THR A 149 -38.46 11.45 36.19
N SER A 150 -37.71 11.05 37.21
CA SER A 150 -38.09 11.25 38.62
C SER A 150 -38.14 12.74 38.99
N ILE A 151 -37.12 13.52 38.60
CA ILE A 151 -37.05 14.97 38.84
C ILE A 151 -38.25 15.69 38.16
N ARG A 152 -38.56 15.31 36.92
CA ARG A 152 -39.69 15.89 36.19
C ARG A 152 -41.02 15.61 36.87
N GLY A 153 -41.23 14.39 37.36
CA GLY A 153 -42.42 14.02 38.08
C GLY A 153 -42.62 14.82 39.37
N TRP A 154 -41.55 15.25 40.04
CA TRP A 154 -41.60 16.07 41.26
C TRP A 154 -41.84 17.58 40.96
N SER A 155 -41.50 18.03 39.77
CA SER A 155 -41.71 19.42 39.38
C SER A 155 -43.12 19.73 38.84
N GLU A 156 -43.91 18.72 38.56
CA GLU A 156 -45.29 18.83 38.05
C GLU A 156 -46.35 18.63 39.15
N THR A 157 -45.93 18.42 40.44
CA THR A 157 -46.80 18.33 41.60
C THR A 157 -46.74 19.58 42.44
#